data_ea7ef347d926566786de81dd9069a772
#
_entry.id   ea7ef347d926566786de81dd9069a772
#
_cell.length_a   1.000
_cell.length_b   1.000
_cell.length_c   1.000
_cell.angle_alpha   90.00
_cell.angle_beta   90.00
_cell.angle_gamma   90.00
#
_symmetry.space_group_name_H-M   'P 1'
#
loop_
_entity.id
_entity.type
_entity.pdbx_description
1 polymer ?
#
loop_
_entity_poly.entity_id
_entity_poly.type
_entity_poly.pdbx_seq_one_letter_code
_entity_poly.pdbx_strand_id
1 'polypeptide(L)'
;MRDDVLATLNELIEACRDGEAGFKTCAEDIRDGQLKQPFLNLAHGCNDAAQELSALLVSRGGNPEQRHSLGGTLHRRWIDIKSSLMGKDDDAIMKECERGEDMALKSYRRALEKDLPLDVRAVVERQYQGVIQNYELMKNLRHRAHLSMS
;
A
#
# COMPACT_ATOMS: atom_id res chain seq x y z
N MET A 1 17.98 -16.49 -7.01
CA MET A 1 18.76 -15.35 -6.58
C MET A 1 18.39 -14.12 -7.33
N ARG A 2 18.90 -13.87 -8.54
CA ARG A 2 18.48 -12.67 -9.29
C ARG A 2 16.97 -12.66 -9.56
N ASP A 3 16.42 -13.80 -9.95
CA ASP A 3 15.00 -13.91 -10.28
C ASP A 3 14.13 -13.69 -9.05
N ASP A 4 14.58 -14.17 -7.88
CA ASP A 4 13.87 -13.95 -6.62
C ASP A 4 13.82 -12.48 -6.24
N VAL A 5 14.91 -11.75 -6.46
CA VAL A 5 14.96 -10.31 -6.19
C VAL A 5 14.00 -9.56 -7.11
N LEU A 6 14.01 -9.89 -8.41
CA LEU A 6 13.11 -9.26 -9.38
C LEU A 6 11.65 -9.56 -9.06
N ALA A 7 11.34 -10.82 -8.70
CA ALA A 7 9.98 -11.20 -8.32
C ALA A 7 9.53 -10.45 -7.06
N THR A 8 10.41 -10.32 -6.07
CA THR A 8 10.11 -9.59 -4.84
C THR A 8 9.83 -8.12 -5.13
N LEU A 9 10.66 -7.49 -5.94
CA LEU A 9 10.46 -6.09 -6.32
C LEU A 9 9.15 -5.88 -7.07
N ASN A 10 8.83 -6.77 -8.00
CA ASN A 10 7.56 -6.72 -8.73
C ASN A 10 6.36 -6.85 -7.80
N GLU A 11 6.42 -7.76 -6.84
CA GLU A 11 5.36 -7.96 -5.86
C GLU A 11 5.12 -6.69 -5.03
N LEU A 12 6.21 -6.06 -4.58
CA LEU A 12 6.11 -4.82 -3.79
C LEU A 12 5.59 -3.65 -4.64
N ILE A 13 6.02 -3.55 -5.90
CA ILE A 13 5.54 -2.52 -6.82
C ILE A 13 4.03 -2.65 -7.00
N GLU A 14 3.53 -3.86 -7.22
CA GLU A 14 2.11 -4.08 -7.37
C GLU A 14 1.34 -3.75 -6.10
N ALA A 15 1.87 -4.13 -4.94
CA ALA A 15 1.26 -3.77 -3.67
C ALA A 15 1.14 -2.26 -3.51
N CYS A 16 2.18 -1.51 -3.90
CA CYS A 16 2.16 -0.04 -3.86
C CYS A 16 1.16 0.54 -4.85
N ARG A 17 1.09 0.01 -6.07
CA ARG A 17 0.13 0.50 -7.08
C ARG A 17 -1.31 0.24 -6.64
N ASP A 18 -1.57 -0.93 -6.07
CA ASP A 18 -2.89 -1.25 -5.56
C ASP A 18 -3.25 -0.36 -4.37
N GLY A 19 -2.27 -0.09 -3.50
CA GLY A 19 -2.46 0.83 -2.38
C GLY A 19 -2.78 2.25 -2.85
N GLU A 20 -2.08 2.73 -3.85
CA GLU A 20 -2.35 4.04 -4.45
C GLU A 20 -3.79 4.14 -4.94
N ALA A 21 -4.23 3.16 -5.72
CA ALA A 21 -5.59 3.13 -6.26
C ALA A 21 -6.62 3.03 -5.13
N GLY A 22 -6.37 2.19 -4.14
CA GLY A 22 -7.27 2.00 -3.01
C GLY A 22 -7.43 3.25 -2.15
N PHE A 23 -6.34 3.92 -1.81
CA PHE A 23 -6.41 5.15 -1.01
C PHE A 23 -7.05 6.30 -1.77
N LYS A 24 -6.85 6.39 -3.09
CA LYS A 24 -7.57 7.37 -3.91
C LYS A 24 -9.07 7.13 -3.85
N THR A 25 -9.48 5.87 -3.97
CA THR A 25 -10.90 5.50 -3.88
C THR A 25 -11.46 5.86 -2.51
N CYS A 26 -10.73 5.57 -1.44
CA CYS A 26 -11.17 5.94 -0.09
C CYS A 26 -11.29 7.45 0.05
N ALA A 27 -10.36 8.22 -0.49
CA ALA A 27 -10.41 9.69 -0.46
C ALA A 27 -11.62 10.23 -1.20
N GLU A 28 -12.02 9.60 -2.31
CA GLU A 28 -13.19 10.01 -3.07
C GLU A 28 -14.50 9.71 -2.32
N ASP A 29 -14.55 8.59 -1.61
CA ASP A 29 -15.77 8.12 -0.98
C ASP A 29 -15.96 8.62 0.45
N ILE A 30 -14.89 9.06 1.12
CA ILE A 30 -14.98 9.56 2.49
C ILE A 30 -15.80 10.84 2.54
N ARG A 31 -16.69 10.96 3.53
CA ARG A 31 -17.56 12.14 3.67
C ARG A 31 -16.91 13.26 4.45
N ASP A 32 -16.10 12.91 5.46
CA ASP A 32 -15.38 13.89 6.27
C ASP A 32 -14.26 14.51 5.45
N GLY A 33 -14.41 15.77 5.08
CA GLY A 33 -13.44 16.49 4.26
C GLY A 33 -12.05 16.57 4.90
N GLN A 34 -11.96 16.50 6.22
CA GLN A 34 -10.68 16.52 6.92
C GLN A 34 -9.86 15.24 6.71
N LEU A 35 -10.53 14.14 6.35
CA LEU A 35 -9.86 12.87 6.12
C LEU A 35 -9.40 12.68 4.67
N LYS A 36 -9.90 13.50 3.75
CA LYS A 36 -9.54 13.38 2.33
C LYS A 36 -8.05 13.57 2.09
N GLN A 37 -7.48 14.62 2.65
CA GLN A 37 -6.06 14.92 2.43
C GLN A 37 -5.14 13.84 3.00
N PRO A 38 -5.35 13.34 4.23
CA PRO A 38 -4.56 12.21 4.73
C PRO A 38 -4.57 11.00 3.79
N PHE A 39 -5.74 10.64 3.25
CA PHE A 39 -5.82 9.51 2.31
C PHE A 39 -5.11 9.79 1.00
N LEU A 40 -5.22 11.01 0.47
CA LEU A 40 -4.50 11.41 -0.73
C LEU A 40 -2.99 11.38 -0.50
N ASN A 41 -2.54 11.78 0.68
CA ASN A 41 -1.12 11.71 1.04
C ASN A 41 -0.63 10.27 1.09
N LEU A 42 -1.43 9.34 1.62
CA LEU A 42 -1.10 7.91 1.61
C LEU A 42 -1.01 7.37 0.18
N ALA A 43 -1.94 7.75 -0.69
CA ALA A 43 -1.92 7.35 -2.09
C ALA A 43 -0.65 7.87 -2.77
N HIS A 44 -0.29 9.12 -2.52
CA HIS A 44 0.91 9.73 -3.09
C HIS A 44 2.18 9.02 -2.62
N GLY A 45 2.25 8.67 -1.33
CA GLY A 45 3.37 7.91 -0.77
C GLY A 45 3.52 6.54 -1.42
N CYS A 46 2.40 5.88 -1.71
CA CYS A 46 2.41 4.59 -2.43
C CYS A 46 2.98 4.76 -3.84
N ASN A 47 2.61 5.83 -4.53
CA ASN A 47 3.14 6.12 -5.86
C ASN A 47 4.65 6.34 -5.82
N ASP A 48 5.13 7.14 -4.87
CA ASP A 48 6.57 7.40 -4.71
C ASP A 48 7.34 6.11 -4.44
N ALA A 49 6.80 5.25 -3.57
CA ALA A 49 7.41 3.96 -3.25
C ALA A 49 7.48 3.07 -4.50
N ALA A 50 6.39 3.02 -5.27
CA ALA A 50 6.35 2.23 -6.50
C ALA A 50 7.38 2.70 -7.51
N GLN A 51 7.56 4.02 -7.65
CA GLN A 51 8.55 4.58 -8.57
C GLN A 51 9.98 4.23 -8.14
N GLU A 52 10.26 4.32 -6.86
CA GLU A 52 11.58 3.98 -6.32
C GLU A 52 11.90 2.50 -6.53
N LEU A 53 10.94 1.63 -6.25
CA LEU A 53 11.11 0.18 -6.46
C LEU A 53 11.26 -0.14 -7.95
N SER A 54 10.53 0.57 -8.81
CA SER A 54 10.63 0.38 -10.26
C SER A 54 12.02 0.75 -10.77
N ALA A 55 12.61 1.82 -10.25
CA ALA A 55 13.97 2.21 -10.61
C ALA A 55 15.00 1.13 -10.21
N LEU A 56 14.83 0.55 -9.02
CA LEU A 56 15.67 -0.58 -8.60
C LEU A 56 15.51 -1.78 -9.52
N LEU A 57 14.27 -2.09 -9.88
CA LEU A 57 13.96 -3.22 -10.76
C LEU A 57 14.64 -3.05 -12.12
N VAL A 58 14.49 -1.86 -12.72
CA VAL A 58 15.11 -1.54 -14.03
C VAL A 58 16.62 -1.63 -13.94
N SER A 59 17.23 -1.11 -12.87
CA SER A 59 18.69 -1.15 -12.70
C SER A 59 19.23 -2.58 -12.62
N ARG A 60 18.37 -3.55 -12.30
CA ARG A 60 18.74 -4.96 -12.22
C ARG A 60 18.27 -5.77 -13.42
N GLY A 61 17.82 -5.09 -14.48
CA GLY A 61 17.42 -5.73 -15.73
C GLY A 61 15.99 -6.24 -15.75
N GLY A 62 15.16 -5.88 -14.77
CA GLY A 62 13.76 -6.27 -14.73
C GLY A 62 12.88 -5.30 -15.51
N ASN A 63 11.63 -5.71 -15.73
CA ASN A 63 10.64 -4.91 -16.43
C ASN A 63 9.44 -4.65 -15.51
N PRO A 64 9.21 -3.39 -15.09
CA PRO A 64 8.10 -3.07 -14.17
C PRO A 64 6.72 -3.29 -14.78
N GLU A 65 6.62 -3.44 -16.08
CA GLU A 65 5.34 -3.71 -16.75
C GLU A 65 4.96 -5.19 -16.73
N GLN A 66 5.90 -6.08 -16.39
CA GLN A 66 5.61 -7.51 -16.26
C GLN A 66 5.02 -7.80 -14.89
N ARG A 67 3.71 -7.85 -14.82
CA ARG A 67 3.00 -8.11 -13.57
C ARG A 67 2.72 -9.60 -13.43
N HIS A 68 2.84 -10.10 -12.21
CA HIS A 68 2.59 -11.51 -11.89
C HIS A 68 1.17 -11.72 -11.39
N SER A 69 0.74 -12.99 -11.42
CA SER A 69 -0.61 -13.39 -10.99
C SER A 69 -0.91 -13.02 -9.52
N LEU A 70 0.12 -12.95 -8.67
CA LEU A 70 -0.06 -12.57 -7.26
C LEU A 70 -0.57 -11.13 -7.14
N GLY A 71 -0.04 -10.21 -7.97
CA GLY A 71 -0.51 -8.84 -8.02
C GLY A 71 -1.96 -8.75 -8.46
N GLY A 72 -2.36 -9.61 -9.41
CA GLY A 72 -3.74 -9.70 -9.83
C GLY A 72 -4.69 -10.03 -8.68
N THR A 73 -4.26 -10.87 -7.73
CA THR A 73 -5.04 -11.20 -6.54
C THR A 73 -5.22 -9.99 -5.62
N LEU A 74 -4.13 -9.25 -5.36
CA LEU A 74 -4.20 -8.04 -4.54
C LEU A 74 -5.10 -6.98 -5.19
N HIS A 75 -4.95 -6.79 -6.49
CA HIS A 75 -5.77 -5.84 -7.24
C HIS A 75 -7.27 -6.19 -7.15
N ARG A 76 -7.62 -7.47 -7.26
CA ARG A 76 -8.99 -7.91 -7.10
C ARG A 76 -9.54 -7.60 -5.73
N ARG A 77 -8.73 -7.78 -4.67
CA ARG A 77 -9.16 -7.44 -3.31
C ARG A 77 -9.50 -5.97 -3.16
N TRP A 78 -8.71 -5.08 -3.76
CA TRP A 78 -9.00 -3.65 -3.75
C TRP A 78 -10.26 -3.31 -4.56
N ILE A 79 -10.50 -3.99 -5.67
CA ILE A 79 -11.72 -3.82 -6.46
C ILE A 79 -12.94 -4.26 -5.66
N ASP A 80 -12.84 -5.41 -4.96
CA ASP A 80 -13.91 -5.90 -4.10
C ASP A 80 -14.19 -4.91 -2.97
N ILE A 81 -13.15 -4.34 -2.39
CA ILE A 81 -13.27 -3.29 -1.37
C ILE A 81 -14.01 -2.09 -1.94
N LYS A 82 -13.65 -1.64 -3.14
CA LYS A 82 -14.32 -0.51 -3.79
C LYS A 82 -15.83 -0.78 -3.92
N SER A 83 -16.20 -1.96 -4.39
CA SER A 83 -17.60 -2.33 -4.51
C SER A 83 -18.30 -2.34 -3.15
N SER A 84 -17.62 -2.82 -2.11
CA SER A 84 -18.19 -2.90 -0.77
C SER A 84 -18.26 -1.53 -0.08
N LEU A 85 -17.50 -0.53 -0.54
CA LEU A 85 -17.50 0.82 0.05
C LEU A 85 -18.69 1.66 -0.39
N MET A 86 -19.35 1.28 -1.48
CA MET A 86 -20.50 2.04 -1.98
C MET A 86 -21.60 2.10 -0.92
N GLY A 87 -21.94 3.31 -0.49
CA GLY A 87 -22.94 3.52 0.55
C GLY A 87 -22.47 3.24 1.97
N LYS A 88 -21.19 2.98 2.19
CA LYS A 88 -20.63 2.75 3.52
C LYS A 88 -20.31 4.07 4.21
N ASP A 89 -20.32 4.04 5.56
CA ASP A 89 -19.93 5.21 6.34
C ASP A 89 -18.42 5.35 6.43
N ASP A 90 -17.96 6.48 6.98
CA ASP A 90 -16.53 6.79 7.05
C ASP A 90 -15.76 5.78 7.90
N ASP A 91 -16.35 5.26 8.97
CA ASP A 91 -15.70 4.25 9.81
C ASP A 91 -15.39 2.99 9.02
N ALA A 92 -16.36 2.53 8.22
CA ALA A 92 -16.16 1.36 7.37
C ALA A 92 -15.07 1.60 6.33
N ILE A 93 -15.02 2.80 5.74
CA ILE A 93 -13.99 3.18 4.77
C ILE A 93 -12.61 3.15 5.43
N MET A 94 -12.47 3.76 6.60
CA MET A 94 -11.20 3.79 7.35
C MET A 94 -10.75 2.38 7.73
N LYS A 95 -11.69 1.51 8.10
CA LYS A 95 -11.40 0.12 8.44
C LYS A 95 -10.82 -0.64 7.25
N GLU A 96 -11.37 -0.40 6.05
CA GLU A 96 -10.84 -1.03 4.83
C GLU A 96 -9.47 -0.48 4.45
N CYS A 97 -9.22 0.81 4.66
CA CYS A 97 -7.89 1.40 4.45
C CYS A 97 -6.87 0.82 5.42
N GLU A 98 -7.24 0.64 6.68
CA GLU A 98 -6.39 0.00 7.69
C GLU A 98 -6.04 -1.43 7.27
N ARG A 99 -7.02 -2.16 6.75
CA ARG A 99 -6.82 -3.51 6.23
C ARG A 99 -5.85 -3.53 5.05
N GLY A 100 -5.97 -2.56 4.15
CA GLY A 100 -5.04 -2.43 3.02
C GLY A 100 -3.60 -2.19 3.49
N GLU A 101 -3.42 -1.35 4.50
CA GLU A 101 -2.09 -1.12 5.08
C GLU A 101 -1.55 -2.38 5.76
N ASP A 102 -2.40 -3.16 6.42
CA ASP A 102 -1.98 -4.44 7.01
C ASP A 102 -1.48 -5.41 5.94
N MET A 103 -2.13 -5.45 4.79
CA MET A 103 -1.69 -6.26 3.66
C MET A 103 -0.31 -5.80 3.15
N ALA A 104 -0.08 -4.50 3.08
CA ALA A 104 1.21 -3.95 2.69
C ALA A 104 2.29 -4.32 3.70
N LEU A 105 2.00 -4.22 5.00
CA LEU A 105 2.94 -4.65 6.05
C LEU A 105 3.38 -6.09 5.86
N LYS A 106 2.44 -6.97 5.57
CA LYS A 106 2.74 -8.40 5.36
C LYS A 106 3.62 -8.62 4.14
N SER A 107 3.36 -7.89 3.05
CA SER A 107 4.17 -7.97 1.84
C SER A 107 5.61 -7.54 2.09
N TYR A 108 5.80 -6.43 2.81
CA TYR A 108 7.15 -5.95 3.14
C TYR A 108 7.87 -6.89 4.10
N ARG A 109 7.17 -7.47 5.09
CA ARG A 109 7.76 -8.45 6.00
C ARG A 109 8.25 -9.68 5.24
N ARG A 110 7.46 -10.19 4.31
CA ARG A 110 7.87 -11.33 3.49
C ARG A 110 9.10 -11.01 2.64
N ALA A 111 9.14 -9.80 2.09
CA ALA A 111 10.30 -9.37 1.31
C ALA A 111 11.57 -9.34 2.16
N LEU A 112 11.46 -8.82 3.39
CA LEU A 112 12.62 -8.69 4.30
C LEU A 112 13.10 -10.04 4.86
N GLU A 113 12.28 -11.09 4.79
CA GLU A 113 12.70 -12.44 5.15
C GLU A 113 13.61 -13.06 4.09
N LYS A 114 13.64 -12.49 2.89
CA LYS A 114 14.44 -13.01 1.79
C LYS A 114 15.85 -12.44 1.84
N ASP A 115 16.77 -13.13 1.16
CA ASP A 115 18.15 -12.68 1.06
C ASP A 115 18.25 -11.62 -0.05
N LEU A 116 18.14 -10.36 0.37
CA LEU A 116 18.15 -9.22 -0.56
C LEU A 116 19.53 -8.58 -0.62
N PRO A 117 19.97 -8.11 -1.80
CA PRO A 117 21.17 -7.27 -1.89
C PRO A 117 21.05 -6.06 -0.97
N LEU A 118 22.20 -5.54 -0.50
CA LEU A 118 22.22 -4.46 0.48
C LEU A 118 21.47 -3.21 0.04
N ASP A 119 21.61 -2.81 -1.22
CA ASP A 119 20.92 -1.62 -1.75
C ASP A 119 19.41 -1.81 -1.79
N VAL A 120 18.96 -2.99 -2.19
CA VAL A 120 17.54 -3.33 -2.22
C VAL A 120 16.99 -3.39 -0.80
N ARG A 121 17.69 -4.09 0.10
CA ARG A 121 17.27 -4.21 1.50
C ARG A 121 17.11 -2.85 2.17
N ALA A 122 18.05 -1.93 1.93
CA ALA A 122 18.01 -0.59 2.52
C ALA A 122 16.73 0.16 2.11
N VAL A 123 16.37 0.09 0.84
CA VAL A 123 15.14 0.73 0.34
C VAL A 123 13.90 0.06 0.92
N VAL A 124 13.85 -1.26 0.91
CA VAL A 124 12.70 -2.02 1.42
C VAL A 124 12.51 -1.77 2.92
N GLU A 125 13.58 -1.75 3.71
CA GLU A 125 13.49 -1.47 5.15
C GLU A 125 12.98 -0.06 5.41
N ARG A 126 13.49 0.93 4.68
CA ARG A 126 13.05 2.31 4.84
C ARG A 126 11.57 2.45 4.49
N GLN A 127 11.16 1.85 3.38
CA GLN A 127 9.75 1.87 2.98
C GLN A 127 8.86 1.12 3.97
N TYR A 128 9.36 0.01 4.53
CA TYR A 128 8.64 -0.74 5.55
C TYR A 128 8.35 0.14 6.78
N GLN A 129 9.35 0.92 7.22
CA GLN A 129 9.14 1.85 8.34
C GLN A 129 8.06 2.87 8.00
N GLY A 130 8.02 3.36 6.76
CA GLY A 130 6.97 4.25 6.29
C GLY A 130 5.59 3.61 6.34
N VAL A 131 5.49 2.34 5.94
CA VAL A 131 4.22 1.59 5.99
C VAL A 131 3.75 1.43 7.44
N ILE A 132 4.67 1.12 8.36
CA ILE A 132 4.34 1.02 9.79
C ILE A 132 3.76 2.35 10.29
N GLN A 133 4.40 3.46 9.97
CA GLN A 133 3.94 4.79 10.36
C GLN A 133 2.56 5.10 9.79
N ASN A 134 2.32 4.73 8.53
CA ASN A 134 1.03 4.92 7.88
C ASN A 134 -0.07 4.09 8.56
N TYR A 135 0.26 2.86 8.92
CA TYR A 135 -0.69 1.98 9.62
C TYR A 135 -1.08 2.58 10.98
N GLU A 136 -0.10 3.07 11.73
CA GLU A 136 -0.37 3.74 13.01
C GLU A 136 -1.18 5.01 12.83
N LEU A 137 -0.90 5.78 11.77
CA LEU A 137 -1.67 6.98 11.44
C LEU A 137 -3.13 6.62 11.17
N MET A 138 -3.40 5.57 10.40
CA MET A 138 -4.75 5.13 10.09
C MET A 138 -5.50 4.72 11.36
N LYS A 139 -4.84 3.98 12.24
CA LYS A 139 -5.44 3.58 13.51
C LYS A 139 -5.79 4.80 14.37
N ASN A 140 -4.91 5.77 14.42
CA ASN A 140 -5.13 7.01 15.19
C ASN A 140 -6.27 7.83 14.62
N LEU A 141 -6.33 7.97 13.30
CA LEU A 141 -7.41 8.70 12.63
C LEU A 141 -8.77 8.06 12.91
N ARG A 142 -8.84 6.74 12.85
CA ARG A 142 -10.05 6.01 13.13
C ARG A 142 -10.47 6.16 14.59
N HIS A 143 -9.50 6.09 15.51
CA HIS A 143 -9.77 6.28 16.95
C HIS A 143 -10.32 7.67 17.22
N ARG A 144 -9.72 8.72 16.65
CA ARG A 144 -10.20 10.10 16.79
C ARG A 144 -11.60 10.28 16.25
N ALA A 145 -11.89 9.66 15.11
CA ALA A 145 -13.23 9.71 14.52
C ALA A 145 -14.27 9.09 15.47
N HIS A 146 -13.94 7.98 16.11
CA HIS A 146 -14.81 7.35 17.11
C HIS A 146 -15.04 8.26 18.31
N LEU A 147 -14.00 8.90 18.81
CA LEU A 147 -14.11 9.82 19.96
C LEU A 147 -14.99 11.02 19.64
N SER A 148 -14.88 11.57 18.44
CA SER A 148 -15.66 12.75 18.04
C SER A 148 -17.14 12.40 17.79
N MET A 149 -17.48 11.14 17.57
CA MET A 149 -18.85 10.67 17.39
C MET A 149 -19.54 10.35 18.71
N SER A 150 -18.80 10.25 19.79
CA SER A 150 -19.36 9.99 21.11
C SER A 150 -19.57 11.28 21.89
#